data_51afd9549909654061fa432f46d8e898
#
_entry.id   51afd9549909654061fa432f46d8e898
#
_cell.length_a   1.000
_cell.length_b   1.000
_cell.length_c   1.000
_cell.angle_alpha   90.00
_cell.angle_beta   90.00
_cell.angle_gamma   90.00
#
_symmetry.space_group_name_H-M   'P 1'
#
loop_
_entity.id
_entity.type
_entity.pdbx_description
1 polymer ?
#
loop_
_entity_poly.entity_id
_entity_poly.type
_entity_poly.pdbx_seq_one_letter_code
_entity_poly.pdbx_strand_id
1 'polypeptide(L)'
;MSRTPETRPTKSTAPTAVLISVKEATQWLKRYVSTERLAHSLGTHDKAVELAEKFKLTAAEQYQASIGSLLHDVAKLLSPDELYAYCERHQINLHPEDRMTPQTVHPFVGAHLVETELQIVDAEILNAIRFHTTARPDMSSVEKIVYIADKIEGNTRNPLFIQKVTAHLDPARPESLDETMLYLLDSTLSFILEKGQWIHSRTLEARNFYLKKPDSGHCSYQRHRSNHHE
;
A
#
# COMPACT_ATOMS: atom_id res chain seq x y z
N MET A 1 -41.85 14.81 45.44
CA MET A 1 -40.67 15.53 44.92
C MET A 1 -39.66 14.47 44.46
N SER A 2 -39.68 14.21 43.15
CA SER A 2 -38.86 13.19 42.52
C SER A 2 -37.60 13.88 41.93
N ARG A 3 -36.42 13.45 42.33
CA ARG A 3 -35.14 13.91 41.80
C ARG A 3 -34.73 13.03 40.66
N THR A 4 -34.66 13.60 39.47
CA THR A 4 -34.06 13.02 38.26
C THR A 4 -32.52 12.99 38.44
N PRO A 5 -31.84 11.90 38.06
CA PRO A 5 -30.37 11.85 38.05
C PRO A 5 -29.80 12.59 36.83
N GLU A 6 -28.92 13.56 37.07
CA GLU A 6 -28.11 14.22 36.06
C GLU A 6 -27.13 13.21 35.46
N THR A 7 -27.25 12.98 34.14
CA THR A 7 -26.28 12.25 33.35
C THR A 7 -25.08 13.15 33.02
N ARG A 8 -23.92 12.86 33.62
CA ARG A 8 -22.63 13.45 33.24
C ARG A 8 -22.27 13.05 31.79
N PRO A 9 -21.92 14.00 30.94
CA PRO A 9 -21.36 13.65 29.62
C PRO A 9 -19.96 13.09 29.81
N THR A 10 -19.75 11.83 29.42
CA THR A 10 -18.43 11.23 29.25
C THR A 10 -17.74 11.90 28.05
N LYS A 11 -16.72 12.69 28.29
CA LYS A 11 -15.81 13.18 27.25
C LYS A 11 -15.10 11.97 26.68
N SER A 12 -15.50 11.51 25.49
CA SER A 12 -14.71 10.65 24.64
C SER A 12 -13.50 11.46 24.15
N THR A 13 -12.36 11.25 24.78
CA THR A 13 -11.08 11.74 24.26
C THR A 13 -10.69 10.78 23.13
N ALA A 14 -10.88 11.22 21.88
CA ALA A 14 -10.26 10.54 20.74
C ALA A 14 -8.74 10.42 21.01
N PRO A 15 -8.11 9.29 20.72
CA PRO A 15 -6.67 9.13 20.91
C PRO A 15 -5.95 10.19 20.07
N THR A 16 -5.09 10.98 20.72
CA THR A 16 -4.25 11.96 20.03
C THR A 16 -3.32 11.18 19.11
N ALA A 17 -3.39 11.42 17.80
CA ALA A 17 -2.52 10.76 16.83
C ALA A 17 -1.05 11.02 17.19
N VAL A 18 -0.29 9.96 17.42
CA VAL A 18 1.14 10.05 17.66
C VAL A 18 1.83 10.31 16.32
N LEU A 19 2.48 11.46 16.20
CA LEU A 19 3.33 11.78 15.06
C LEU A 19 4.74 11.30 15.34
N ILE A 20 5.25 10.42 14.49
CA ILE A 20 6.63 9.92 14.55
C ILE A 20 7.48 10.58 13.46
N SER A 21 8.71 10.95 13.78
CA SER A 21 9.64 11.43 12.74
C SER A 21 10.15 10.28 11.87
N VAL A 22 10.53 10.59 10.62
CA VAL A 22 11.17 9.64 9.70
C VAL A 22 12.42 9.01 10.33
N LYS A 23 13.19 9.79 11.12
CA LYS A 23 14.39 9.29 11.82
C LYS A 23 14.04 8.23 12.86
N GLU A 24 13.03 8.47 13.68
CA GLU A 24 12.57 7.51 14.70
C GLU A 24 11.98 6.26 14.07
N ALA A 25 11.13 6.42 13.05
CA ALA A 25 10.55 5.32 12.27
C ALA A 25 11.66 4.46 11.62
N THR A 26 12.68 5.10 11.01
CA THR A 26 13.83 4.39 10.43
C THR A 26 14.63 3.63 11.49
N GLN A 27 14.87 4.24 12.67
CA GLN A 27 15.59 3.57 13.75
C GLN A 27 14.81 2.37 14.29
N TRP A 28 13.49 2.47 14.36
CA TRP A 28 12.62 1.36 14.74
C TRP A 28 12.64 0.24 13.67
N LEU A 29 12.48 0.60 12.39
CA LEU A 29 12.46 -0.34 11.27
C LEU A 29 13.72 -1.20 11.18
N LYS A 30 14.91 -0.64 11.48
CA LYS A 30 16.19 -1.37 11.47
C LYS A 30 16.23 -2.62 12.36
N ARG A 31 15.31 -2.75 13.33
CA ARG A 31 15.20 -3.94 14.18
C ARG A 31 14.56 -5.14 13.47
N TYR A 32 13.85 -4.89 12.37
CA TYR A 32 13.00 -5.87 11.68
C TYR A 32 13.52 -6.26 10.31
N VAL A 33 14.35 -5.44 9.69
CA VAL A 33 14.71 -5.62 8.29
C VAL A 33 16.22 -5.73 8.08
N SER A 34 16.62 -6.42 6.99
CA SER A 34 18.02 -6.45 6.54
C SER A 34 18.46 -5.10 5.96
N THR A 35 19.77 -4.94 5.79
CA THR A 35 20.33 -3.74 5.13
C THR A 35 19.76 -3.51 3.73
N GLU A 36 19.61 -4.58 2.95
CA GLU A 36 19.02 -4.49 1.60
C GLU A 36 17.54 -4.08 1.65
N ARG A 37 16.78 -4.64 2.58
CA ARG A 37 15.36 -4.29 2.73
C ARG A 37 15.20 -2.87 3.27
N LEU A 38 16.11 -2.42 4.14
CA LEU A 38 16.14 -1.03 4.58
C LEU A 38 16.41 -0.08 3.41
N ALA A 39 17.38 -0.41 2.53
CA ALA A 39 17.66 0.40 1.35
C ALA A 39 16.46 0.50 0.41
N HIS A 40 15.73 -0.61 0.20
CA HIS A 40 14.46 -0.64 -0.53
C HIS A 40 13.40 0.27 0.15
N SER A 41 13.19 0.14 1.45
CA SER A 41 12.21 0.96 2.19
C SER A 41 12.53 2.46 2.14
N LEU A 42 13.81 2.82 2.23
CA LEU A 42 14.23 4.22 2.07
C LEU A 42 14.03 4.71 0.64
N GLY A 43 14.36 3.91 -0.38
CA GLY A 43 14.07 4.25 -1.78
C GLY A 43 12.59 4.41 -2.05
N THR A 44 11.75 3.55 -1.48
CA THR A 44 10.28 3.65 -1.56
C THR A 44 9.79 4.94 -0.88
N HIS A 45 10.32 5.26 0.30
CA HIS A 45 10.03 6.50 1.01
C HIS A 45 10.36 7.73 0.16
N ASP A 46 11.59 7.82 -0.37
CA ASP A 46 12.02 8.97 -1.16
C ASP A 46 11.13 9.14 -2.42
N LYS A 47 10.78 8.03 -3.06
CA LYS A 47 9.88 8.05 -4.22
C LYS A 47 8.45 8.44 -3.85
N ALA A 48 7.93 7.98 -2.72
CA ALA A 48 6.60 8.35 -2.24
C ALA A 48 6.51 9.84 -1.90
N VAL A 49 7.53 10.40 -1.25
CA VAL A 49 7.62 11.85 -0.96
C VAL A 49 7.65 12.64 -2.27
N GLU A 50 8.51 12.26 -3.22
CA GLU A 50 8.56 12.90 -4.55
C GLU A 50 7.20 12.92 -5.26
N LEU A 51 6.50 11.78 -5.26
CA LEU A 51 5.18 11.67 -5.90
C LEU A 51 4.12 12.48 -5.14
N ALA A 52 4.09 12.43 -3.81
CA ALA A 52 3.14 13.17 -3.00
C ALA A 52 3.27 14.68 -3.21
N GLU A 53 4.49 15.20 -3.34
CA GLU A 53 4.76 16.60 -3.68
C GLU A 53 4.30 16.94 -5.10
N LYS A 54 4.66 16.12 -6.10
CA LYS A 54 4.29 16.32 -7.51
C LYS A 54 2.78 16.33 -7.72
N PHE A 55 2.06 15.42 -7.06
CA PHE A 55 0.59 15.36 -7.11
C PHE A 55 -0.08 16.33 -6.13
N LYS A 56 0.68 17.20 -5.47
CA LYS A 56 0.20 18.28 -4.60
C LYS A 56 -0.71 17.79 -3.48
N LEU A 57 -0.35 16.66 -2.88
CA LEU A 57 -1.05 16.17 -1.71
C LEU A 57 -0.92 17.17 -0.55
N THR A 58 -1.89 17.18 0.35
CA THR A 58 -1.84 18.02 1.56
C THR A 58 -0.65 17.61 2.45
N ALA A 59 -0.23 18.48 3.36
CA ALA A 59 0.86 18.18 4.28
C ALA A 59 0.60 16.92 5.15
N ALA A 60 -0.66 16.68 5.50
CA ALA A 60 -1.07 15.47 6.22
C ALA A 60 -0.89 14.22 5.35
N GLU A 61 -1.37 14.25 4.11
CA GLU A 61 -1.23 13.12 3.16
C GLU A 61 0.23 12.87 2.78
N GLN A 62 1.06 13.93 2.64
CA GLN A 62 2.50 13.78 2.42
C GLN A 62 3.19 13.06 3.59
N TYR A 63 2.83 13.42 4.82
CA TYR A 63 3.29 12.72 6.02
C TYR A 63 2.85 11.26 6.03
N GLN A 64 1.57 10.99 5.72
CA GLN A 64 1.01 9.64 5.66
C GLN A 64 1.71 8.79 4.60
N ALA A 65 1.94 9.33 3.40
CA ALA A 65 2.68 8.65 2.33
C ALA A 65 4.13 8.37 2.73
N SER A 66 4.79 9.33 3.37
CA SER A 66 6.16 9.22 3.89
C SER A 66 6.30 8.06 4.90
N ILE A 67 5.45 8.03 5.93
CA ILE A 67 5.53 7.02 6.98
C ILE A 67 5.02 5.66 6.48
N GLY A 68 3.92 5.63 5.73
CA GLY A 68 3.36 4.40 5.16
C GLY A 68 4.36 3.69 4.24
N SER A 69 5.02 4.44 3.35
CA SER A 69 6.03 3.90 2.43
C SER A 69 7.30 3.42 3.13
N LEU A 70 7.77 4.13 4.16
CA LEU A 70 8.93 3.72 4.93
C LEU A 70 8.70 2.37 5.65
N LEU A 71 7.48 2.15 6.17
CA LEU A 71 7.16 1.04 7.05
C LEU A 71 6.45 -0.14 6.34
N HIS A 72 6.14 -0.02 5.02
CA HIS A 72 5.29 -0.98 4.30
C HIS A 72 5.77 -2.43 4.40
N ASP A 73 7.06 -2.66 4.39
CA ASP A 73 7.69 -3.99 4.34
C ASP A 73 8.30 -4.46 5.69
N VAL A 74 7.89 -3.85 6.83
CA VAL A 74 8.47 -4.15 8.15
C VAL A 74 8.42 -5.64 8.52
N ALA A 75 7.38 -6.36 8.12
CA ALA A 75 7.23 -7.80 8.42
C ALA A 75 7.66 -8.73 7.26
N LYS A 76 8.34 -8.19 6.24
CA LYS A 76 8.69 -8.92 5.01
C LYS A 76 9.63 -10.10 5.20
N LEU A 77 10.46 -10.07 6.23
CA LEU A 77 11.45 -11.11 6.51
C LEU A 77 10.91 -12.27 7.35
N LEU A 78 9.70 -12.15 7.88
CA LEU A 78 9.06 -13.26 8.58
C LEU A 78 8.71 -14.39 7.60
N SER A 79 8.97 -15.62 8.00
CA SER A 79 8.56 -16.81 7.27
C SER A 79 7.03 -16.95 7.26
N PRO A 80 6.43 -17.73 6.33
CA PRO A 80 5.00 -17.99 6.34
C PRO A 80 4.47 -18.49 7.68
N ASP A 81 5.19 -19.42 8.34
CA ASP A 81 4.79 -19.99 9.63
C ASP A 81 4.78 -18.91 10.74
N GLU A 82 5.80 -18.05 10.77
CA GLU A 82 5.85 -16.91 11.72
C GLU A 82 4.72 -15.93 11.48
N LEU A 83 4.41 -15.62 10.21
CA LEU A 83 3.32 -14.73 9.84
C LEU A 83 1.96 -15.30 10.29
N TYR A 84 1.69 -16.56 10.03
CA TYR A 84 0.44 -17.20 10.45
C TYR A 84 0.33 -17.32 11.97
N ALA A 85 1.41 -17.72 12.66
CA ALA A 85 1.44 -17.78 14.13
C ALA A 85 1.23 -16.40 14.77
N TYR A 86 1.77 -15.34 14.16
CA TYR A 86 1.53 -13.96 14.58
C TYR A 86 0.05 -13.58 14.41
N CYS A 87 -0.53 -13.85 13.24
CA CYS A 87 -1.93 -13.56 12.97
C CYS A 87 -2.88 -14.29 13.94
N GLU A 88 -2.63 -15.56 14.23
CA GLU A 88 -3.40 -16.35 15.17
C GLU A 88 -3.32 -15.76 16.59
N ARG A 89 -2.11 -15.47 17.08
CA ARG A 89 -1.87 -14.90 18.41
C ARG A 89 -2.57 -13.56 18.61
N HIS A 90 -2.58 -12.72 17.58
CA HIS A 90 -3.13 -11.37 17.64
C HIS A 90 -4.53 -11.25 17.04
N GLN A 91 -5.17 -12.37 16.70
CA GLN A 91 -6.53 -12.46 16.16
C GLN A 91 -6.70 -11.60 14.88
N ILE A 92 -5.66 -11.53 14.03
CA ILE A 92 -5.72 -10.83 12.75
C ILE A 92 -6.50 -11.72 11.77
N ASN A 93 -7.65 -11.23 11.31
CA ASN A 93 -8.48 -11.96 10.36
C ASN A 93 -7.85 -11.93 8.97
N LEU A 94 -7.44 -13.10 8.50
CA LEU A 94 -6.93 -13.30 7.15
C LEU A 94 -8.05 -13.72 6.20
N HIS A 95 -7.92 -13.36 4.93
CA HIS A 95 -8.76 -13.91 3.88
C HIS A 95 -8.41 -15.40 3.66
N PRO A 96 -9.37 -16.28 3.32
CA PRO A 96 -9.06 -17.70 3.08
C PRO A 96 -7.94 -17.94 2.05
N GLU A 97 -7.85 -17.08 1.03
CA GLU A 97 -6.81 -17.16 -0.01
C GLU A 97 -5.41 -16.74 0.47
N ASP A 98 -5.28 -16.04 1.60
CA ASP A 98 -3.98 -15.67 2.16
C ASP A 98 -3.14 -16.93 2.53
N ARG A 99 -3.79 -18.10 2.72
CA ARG A 99 -3.10 -19.38 2.90
C ARG A 99 -2.48 -19.92 1.60
N MET A 100 -3.04 -19.54 0.46
CA MET A 100 -2.52 -19.89 -0.88
C MET A 100 -1.47 -18.89 -1.37
N THR A 101 -1.43 -17.73 -0.75
CA THR A 101 -0.56 -16.59 -1.11
C THR A 101 0.13 -16.01 0.12
N PRO A 102 1.05 -16.75 0.79
CA PRO A 102 1.67 -16.31 2.04
C PRO A 102 2.33 -14.92 1.95
N GLN A 103 2.79 -14.55 0.76
CA GLN A 103 3.37 -13.22 0.48
C GLN A 103 2.37 -12.06 0.65
N THR A 104 1.07 -12.32 0.75
CA THR A 104 0.05 -11.29 0.99
C THR A 104 -0.24 -11.05 2.47
N VAL A 105 0.35 -11.85 3.36
CA VAL A 105 0.09 -11.80 4.82
C VAL A 105 0.97 -10.76 5.53
N HIS A 106 2.24 -10.59 5.09
CA HIS A 106 3.16 -9.67 5.76
C HIS A 106 2.65 -8.23 5.87
N PRO A 107 1.85 -7.68 4.92
CA PRO A 107 1.30 -6.33 5.06
C PRO A 107 0.36 -6.17 6.27
N PHE A 108 -0.44 -7.20 6.55
CA PHE A 108 -1.38 -7.19 7.68
C PHE A 108 -0.65 -7.29 9.02
N VAL A 109 0.36 -8.14 9.10
CA VAL A 109 1.26 -8.23 10.26
C VAL A 109 2.04 -6.93 10.43
N GLY A 110 2.57 -6.37 9.34
CA GLY A 110 3.30 -5.09 9.38
C GLY A 110 2.45 -3.94 9.88
N ALA A 111 1.22 -3.81 9.38
CA ALA A 111 0.30 -2.77 9.86
C ALA A 111 -0.02 -2.92 11.35
N HIS A 112 -0.23 -4.15 11.83
CA HIS A 112 -0.48 -4.41 13.24
C HIS A 112 0.74 -4.11 14.13
N LEU A 113 1.96 -4.43 13.68
CA LEU A 113 3.20 -4.06 14.38
C LEU A 113 3.35 -2.53 14.51
N VAL A 114 3.09 -1.81 13.42
CA VAL A 114 3.12 -0.33 13.40
C VAL A 114 2.08 0.26 14.34
N GLU A 115 0.86 -0.28 14.32
CA GLU A 115 -0.22 0.16 15.20
C GLU A 115 0.10 -0.08 16.69
N THR A 116 0.61 -1.25 17.02
CA THR A 116 0.83 -1.64 18.44
C THR A 116 2.12 -1.12 19.03
N GLU A 117 3.22 -1.12 18.28
CA GLU A 117 4.53 -0.73 18.81
C GLU A 117 4.86 0.76 18.63
N LEU A 118 4.39 1.38 17.54
CA LEU A 118 4.57 2.80 17.29
C LEU A 118 3.34 3.62 17.69
N GLN A 119 2.25 2.96 18.10
CA GLN A 119 0.97 3.59 18.45
C GLN A 119 0.41 4.49 17.35
N ILE A 120 0.71 4.16 16.09
CA ILE A 120 0.18 4.83 14.91
C ILE A 120 -1.20 4.24 14.62
N VAL A 121 -2.25 5.04 14.84
CA VAL A 121 -3.66 4.66 14.61
C VAL A 121 -4.25 5.33 13.38
N ASP A 122 -3.44 6.06 12.62
CA ASP A 122 -3.86 6.72 11.38
C ASP A 122 -4.23 5.67 10.32
N ALA A 123 -5.50 5.67 9.91
CA ALA A 123 -6.04 4.67 9.00
C ALA A 123 -5.40 4.73 7.61
N GLU A 124 -5.00 5.91 7.12
CA GLU A 124 -4.34 6.07 5.82
C GLU A 124 -2.97 5.40 5.83
N ILE A 125 -2.16 5.63 6.87
CA ILE A 125 -0.86 4.97 7.03
C ILE A 125 -1.03 3.45 7.10
N LEU A 126 -1.93 2.98 7.96
CA LEU A 126 -2.14 1.54 8.15
C LEU A 126 -2.70 0.86 6.89
N ASN A 127 -3.60 1.51 6.15
CA ASN A 127 -4.13 0.97 4.90
C ASN A 127 -3.09 1.00 3.78
N ALA A 128 -2.27 2.04 3.68
CA ALA A 128 -1.15 2.07 2.75
C ALA A 128 -0.21 0.86 2.99
N ILE A 129 0.06 0.51 4.25
CA ILE A 129 0.83 -0.70 4.60
C ILE A 129 0.05 -1.97 4.26
N ARG A 130 -1.24 -2.11 4.66
CA ARG A 130 -2.04 -3.33 4.45
C ARG A 130 -2.21 -3.70 2.98
N PHE A 131 -2.32 -2.72 2.10
CA PHE A 131 -2.72 -2.96 0.72
C PHE A 131 -1.62 -2.74 -0.33
N HIS A 132 -0.37 -2.49 0.10
CA HIS A 132 0.74 -2.25 -0.84
C HIS A 132 1.09 -3.46 -1.73
N THR A 133 0.69 -4.69 -1.34
CA THR A 133 0.98 -5.90 -2.12
C THR A 133 -0.15 -6.29 -3.06
N THR A 134 -1.38 -6.37 -2.56
CA THR A 134 -2.54 -6.82 -3.35
C THR A 134 -3.31 -5.68 -4.01
N ALA A 135 -3.14 -4.47 -3.53
CA ALA A 135 -4.07 -3.36 -3.69
C ALA A 135 -5.47 -3.69 -3.13
N ARG A 136 -6.42 -2.78 -3.29
CA ARG A 136 -7.85 -2.94 -3.05
C ARG A 136 -8.65 -2.00 -3.96
N PRO A 137 -9.97 -2.21 -4.15
CA PRO A 137 -10.83 -1.19 -4.76
C PRO A 137 -10.77 0.13 -4.00
N ASP A 138 -10.90 1.23 -4.71
CA ASP A 138 -11.04 2.59 -4.17
C ASP A 138 -9.95 2.99 -3.15
N MET A 139 -8.68 2.78 -3.52
CA MET A 139 -7.55 3.24 -2.72
C MET A 139 -7.50 4.77 -2.71
N SER A 140 -7.12 5.35 -1.57
CA SER A 140 -6.84 6.79 -1.45
C SER A 140 -5.61 7.19 -2.28
N SER A 141 -5.38 8.49 -2.46
CA SER A 141 -4.15 8.97 -3.12
C SER A 141 -2.89 8.55 -2.37
N VAL A 142 -2.93 8.51 -1.04
CA VAL A 142 -1.83 8.04 -0.19
C VAL A 142 -1.52 6.57 -0.45
N GLU A 143 -2.52 5.71 -0.42
CA GLU A 143 -2.38 4.28 -0.69
C GLU A 143 -1.82 4.01 -2.10
N LYS A 144 -2.35 4.71 -3.13
CA LYS A 144 -1.88 4.60 -4.51
C LYS A 144 -0.41 5.01 -4.64
N ILE A 145 -0.03 6.13 -4.03
CA ILE A 145 1.36 6.63 -4.07
C ILE A 145 2.30 5.64 -3.41
N VAL A 146 1.96 5.08 -2.25
CA VAL A 146 2.78 4.05 -1.58
C VAL A 146 2.90 2.80 -2.45
N TYR A 147 1.78 2.33 -3.03
CA TYR A 147 1.76 1.17 -3.93
C TYR A 147 2.66 1.40 -5.16
N ILE A 148 2.55 2.56 -5.81
CA ILE A 148 3.32 2.91 -7.00
C ILE A 148 4.81 3.06 -6.64
N ALA A 149 5.12 3.79 -5.56
CA ALA A 149 6.49 4.04 -5.11
C ALA A 149 7.27 2.74 -4.84
N ASP A 150 6.65 1.74 -4.19
CA ASP A 150 7.24 0.41 -3.99
C ASP A 150 7.63 -0.25 -5.32
N LYS A 151 6.91 -0.02 -6.39
CA LYS A 151 7.17 -0.65 -7.69
C LYS A 151 8.21 0.10 -8.53
N ILE A 152 8.47 1.38 -8.25
CA ILE A 152 9.36 2.24 -9.05
C ILE A 152 10.52 2.87 -8.28
N GLU A 153 10.80 2.44 -7.06
CA GLU A 153 11.98 2.88 -6.32
C GLU A 153 13.28 2.48 -7.06
N GLY A 154 14.26 3.36 -7.02
CA GLY A 154 15.44 3.23 -7.87
C GLY A 154 16.54 2.29 -7.37
N ASN A 155 16.45 1.80 -6.13
CA ASN A 155 17.53 1.03 -5.51
C ASN A 155 17.52 -0.45 -5.91
N THR A 156 16.34 -1.03 -6.15
CA THR A 156 16.18 -2.48 -6.40
C THR A 156 15.38 -2.82 -7.67
N ARG A 157 14.74 -1.83 -8.31
CA ARG A 157 13.86 -2.06 -9.46
C ARG A 157 14.58 -1.87 -10.80
N ASN A 158 14.10 -2.59 -11.81
CA ASN A 158 14.63 -2.50 -13.17
C ASN A 158 14.34 -1.10 -13.78
N PRO A 159 15.36 -0.38 -14.28
CA PRO A 159 15.20 0.97 -14.82
C PRO A 159 14.21 1.08 -16.00
N LEU A 160 14.15 0.07 -16.88
CA LEU A 160 13.20 0.05 -18.00
C LEU A 160 11.76 -0.12 -17.52
N PHE A 161 11.55 -0.90 -16.45
CA PHE A 161 10.24 -1.02 -15.84
C PHE A 161 9.82 0.29 -15.18
N ILE A 162 10.73 0.92 -14.43
CA ILE A 162 10.50 2.26 -13.83
C ILE A 162 10.07 3.26 -14.91
N GLN A 163 10.81 3.32 -16.03
CA GLN A 163 10.50 4.23 -17.13
C GLN A 163 9.09 3.97 -17.69
N LYS A 164 8.71 2.71 -17.91
CA LYS A 164 7.38 2.34 -18.42
C LYS A 164 6.28 2.80 -17.46
N VAL A 165 6.43 2.54 -16.15
CA VAL A 165 5.44 2.95 -15.14
C VAL A 165 5.35 4.47 -15.05
N THR A 166 6.51 5.16 -15.00
CA THR A 166 6.57 6.62 -14.87
C THR A 166 5.93 7.34 -16.06
N ALA A 167 5.93 6.73 -17.24
CA ALA A 167 5.27 7.27 -18.44
C ALA A 167 3.74 7.39 -18.31
N HIS A 168 3.12 6.69 -17.36
CA HIS A 168 1.68 6.81 -17.05
C HIS A 168 1.38 7.90 -16.02
N LEU A 169 2.39 8.40 -15.30
CA LEU A 169 2.21 9.41 -14.25
C LEU A 169 2.24 10.82 -14.84
N ASP A 170 1.13 11.53 -14.70
CA ASP A 170 1.00 12.93 -15.08
C ASP A 170 0.42 13.74 -13.91
N PRO A 171 1.25 14.52 -13.18
CA PRO A 171 0.77 15.31 -12.05
C PRO A 171 -0.25 16.39 -12.39
N ALA A 172 -0.39 16.76 -13.67
CA ALA A 172 -1.44 17.68 -14.13
C ALA A 172 -2.81 16.97 -14.24
N ARG A 173 -2.81 15.64 -14.20
CA ARG A 173 -3.98 14.77 -14.32
C ARG A 173 -4.04 13.82 -13.11
N PRO A 174 -4.75 14.19 -12.02
CA PRO A 174 -4.85 13.34 -10.83
C PRO A 174 -5.33 11.91 -11.12
N GLU A 175 -6.19 11.73 -12.14
CA GLU A 175 -6.66 10.42 -12.61
C GLU A 175 -5.54 9.53 -13.20
N SER A 176 -4.38 10.09 -13.50
CA SER A 176 -3.22 9.31 -13.95
C SER A 176 -2.70 8.34 -12.87
N LEU A 177 -2.98 8.59 -11.57
CA LEU A 177 -2.74 7.61 -10.51
C LEU A 177 -3.56 6.34 -10.73
N ASP A 178 -4.84 6.45 -11.11
CA ASP A 178 -5.70 5.29 -11.38
C ASP A 178 -5.26 4.54 -12.65
N GLU A 179 -4.85 5.27 -13.69
CA GLU A 179 -4.29 4.69 -14.90
C GLU A 179 -2.99 3.92 -14.61
N THR A 180 -2.13 4.49 -13.75
CA THR A 180 -0.90 3.83 -13.31
C THR A 180 -1.18 2.60 -12.44
N MET A 181 -2.17 2.68 -11.55
CA MET A 181 -2.62 1.52 -10.77
C MET A 181 -3.09 0.39 -11.68
N LEU A 182 -3.92 0.68 -12.68
CA LEU A 182 -4.37 -0.33 -13.65
C LEU A 182 -3.21 -0.97 -14.39
N TYR A 183 -2.26 -0.17 -14.89
CA TYR A 183 -1.06 -0.68 -15.56
C TYR A 183 -0.23 -1.60 -14.66
N LEU A 184 -0.01 -1.21 -13.41
CA LEU A 184 0.74 -2.01 -12.43
C LEU A 184 0.03 -3.30 -12.05
N LEU A 185 -1.30 -3.26 -11.90
CA LEU A 185 -2.10 -4.45 -11.59
C LEU A 185 -2.11 -5.42 -12.77
N ASP A 186 -2.26 -4.94 -14.01
CA ASP A 186 -2.14 -5.78 -15.21
C ASP A 186 -0.74 -6.40 -15.33
N SER A 187 0.32 -5.64 -15.03
CA SER A 187 1.70 -6.14 -15.00
C SER A 187 1.91 -7.20 -13.92
N THR A 188 1.33 -6.99 -12.73
CA THR A 188 1.40 -7.93 -11.61
C THR A 188 0.67 -9.23 -11.94
N LEU A 189 -0.54 -9.14 -12.51
CA LEU A 189 -1.32 -10.31 -12.93
C LEU A 189 -0.60 -11.11 -14.03
N SER A 190 -0.01 -10.43 -15.01
CA SER A 190 0.79 -11.08 -16.05
C SER A 190 1.96 -11.86 -15.45
N PHE A 191 2.71 -11.25 -14.52
CA PHE A 191 3.81 -11.90 -13.81
C PHE A 191 3.35 -13.12 -13.00
N ILE A 192 2.23 -13.03 -12.27
CA ILE A 192 1.68 -14.15 -11.47
C ILE A 192 1.26 -15.30 -12.40
N LEU A 193 0.63 -15.00 -13.54
CA LEU A 193 0.22 -15.99 -14.55
C LEU A 193 1.44 -16.68 -15.19
N GLU A 194 2.48 -15.92 -15.57
CA GLU A 194 3.72 -16.46 -16.10
C GLU A 194 4.43 -17.41 -15.12
N LYS A 195 4.31 -17.13 -13.82
CA LYS A 195 4.88 -17.97 -12.75
C LYS A 195 3.99 -19.16 -12.34
N GLY A 196 2.78 -19.27 -12.89
CA GLY A 196 1.81 -20.29 -12.49
C GLY A 196 1.40 -20.20 -11.03
N GLN A 197 1.41 -18.99 -10.46
CA GLN A 197 1.09 -18.77 -9.05
C GLN A 197 -0.40 -18.44 -8.86
N TRP A 198 -0.87 -18.64 -7.63
CA TRP A 198 -2.24 -18.29 -7.25
C TRP A 198 -2.46 -16.78 -7.31
N ILE A 199 -3.56 -16.37 -7.95
CA ILE A 199 -3.99 -14.96 -8.00
C ILE A 199 -4.96 -14.71 -6.85
N HIS A 200 -4.61 -13.79 -5.96
CA HIS A 200 -5.49 -13.38 -4.87
C HIS A 200 -6.66 -12.53 -5.39
N SER A 201 -7.89 -12.82 -4.93
CA SER A 201 -9.11 -12.13 -5.38
C SER A 201 -9.05 -10.61 -5.19
N ARG A 202 -8.45 -10.11 -4.11
CA ARG A 202 -8.26 -8.65 -3.88
C ARG A 202 -7.56 -7.97 -5.04
N THR A 203 -6.54 -8.62 -5.64
CA THR A 203 -5.80 -8.04 -6.79
C THR A 203 -6.69 -7.96 -8.03
N LEU A 204 -7.53 -8.97 -8.26
CA LEU A 204 -8.51 -8.96 -9.36
C LEU A 204 -9.60 -7.91 -9.14
N GLU A 205 -10.11 -7.80 -7.92
CA GLU A 205 -11.12 -6.81 -7.55
C GLU A 205 -10.59 -5.38 -7.72
N ALA A 206 -9.36 -5.12 -7.23
CA ALA A 206 -8.70 -3.84 -7.43
C ALA A 206 -8.52 -3.52 -8.92
N ARG A 207 -7.99 -4.46 -9.69
CA ARG A 207 -7.80 -4.30 -11.14
C ARG A 207 -9.13 -3.98 -11.85
N ASN A 208 -10.19 -4.70 -11.53
CA ASN A 208 -11.49 -4.50 -12.14
C ASN A 208 -12.13 -3.16 -11.73
N PHE A 209 -11.85 -2.67 -10.51
CA PHE A 209 -12.25 -1.34 -10.08
C PHE A 209 -11.60 -0.25 -10.93
N TYR A 210 -10.28 -0.29 -11.12
CA TYR A 210 -9.54 0.69 -11.91
C TYR A 210 -9.77 0.55 -13.43
N LEU A 211 -10.26 -0.60 -13.90
CA LEU A 211 -10.67 -0.77 -15.30
C LEU A 211 -12.01 -0.07 -15.61
N LYS A 212 -12.90 0.05 -14.63
CA LYS A 212 -14.19 0.72 -14.78
C LYS A 212 -13.94 2.23 -14.87
N LYS A 213 -13.90 2.78 -16.09
CA LYS A 213 -13.97 4.24 -16.24
C LYS A 213 -15.32 4.73 -15.73
N PRO A 214 -15.38 5.89 -15.03
CA PRO A 214 -16.64 6.57 -14.86
C PRO A 214 -17.24 6.83 -16.25
N ASP A 215 -18.56 6.69 -16.39
CA ASP A 215 -19.33 6.76 -17.61
C ASP A 215 -19.00 8.01 -18.48
N SER A 216 -17.97 7.91 -19.27
CA SER A 216 -17.80 8.68 -20.50
C SER A 216 -17.96 7.67 -21.64
N GLY A 217 -19.15 7.63 -22.18
CA GLY A 217 -19.66 6.65 -23.14
C GLY A 217 -18.83 6.33 -24.38
N HIS A 218 -17.62 5.82 -24.21
CA HIS A 218 -16.89 5.13 -25.26
C HIS A 218 -15.81 4.22 -24.64
N CYS A 219 -16.11 2.94 -24.62
CA CYS A 219 -15.13 1.90 -24.35
C CYS A 219 -14.23 1.77 -25.60
N SER A 220 -13.08 2.44 -25.60
CA SER A 220 -12.02 2.20 -26.61
C SER A 220 -10.80 1.58 -25.93
N TYR A 221 -10.89 0.30 -25.57
CA TYR A 221 -9.71 -0.49 -25.26
C TYR A 221 -9.02 -0.88 -26.58
N GLN A 222 -8.10 -0.07 -27.04
CA GLN A 222 -7.19 -0.47 -28.12
C GLN A 222 -6.09 -1.36 -27.54
N ARG A 223 -6.24 -2.67 -27.72
CA ARG A 223 -5.14 -3.62 -27.54
C ARG A 223 -4.03 -3.25 -28.51
N HIS A 224 -2.89 -2.75 -28.03
CA HIS A 224 -1.65 -2.82 -28.78
C HIS A 224 -1.28 -4.32 -28.93
N ARG A 225 -1.76 -4.91 -30.01
CA ARG A 225 -1.17 -6.15 -30.50
C ARG A 225 0.23 -5.79 -31.00
N SER A 226 1.26 -6.07 -30.20
CA SER A 226 2.62 -6.21 -30.72
C SER A 226 2.60 -7.41 -31.68
N ASN A 227 2.71 -7.12 -32.96
CA ASN A 227 2.99 -8.12 -33.99
C ASN A 227 4.37 -8.74 -33.66
N HIS A 228 4.38 -9.95 -33.12
CA HIS A 228 5.49 -10.84 -33.29
C HIS A 228 5.21 -11.66 -34.55
N HIS A 229 5.77 -11.21 -35.68
CA HIS A 229 6.07 -12.03 -36.83
C HIS A 229 7.57 -12.00 -37.03
N GLU A 230 8.13 -13.22 -37.10
CA GLU A 230 9.46 -13.69 -37.45
C GLU A 230 10.58 -13.52 -36.42
#